data_635b9ea1c8c900525378a92c533c0e4a
#
_entry.id   635b9ea1c8c900525378a92c533c0e4a
#
_cell.length_a   1.000
_cell.length_b   1.000
_cell.length_c   1.000
_cell.angle_alpha   90.00
_cell.angle_beta   90.00
_cell.angle_gamma   90.00
#
_symmetry.space_group_name_H-M   'P 1'
#
loop_
_entity.id
_entity.type
_entity.pdbx_description
1 polymer ?
#
loop_
_entity_poly.entity_id
_entity_poly.type
_entity_poly.pdbx_seq_one_letter_code
_entity_poly.pdbx_strand_id
1 'polypeptide(L)'
;MEKYLDLCSVATIADLVPLLDENRLIVQLGLSRIPSTENIGLKALFSSNNLIKPMASDVAFKISPRINAAGRMGDAYRAFELLTTENRTRVAEIISELEAENDRRKEMCNEMYAEALVDLRYEDIVNTRAIILCNSSWEKGITGILAAKLCGDFMRPTFVLAKSGDGSYKGTCRSVEGINIFEVLSACSDLLIEFGGHSQAAGFSISPDKVEAFKLRIKDVLSGYDAKLFLPTFLYDDEIELKDLNYDFVESLSMLEPTGNSNPKPTFKIKSEKTVVSPCKNNAAHVSINVDDTLQVFAFNYAELSYQLMSAKSKELVIELQRNSFGGKDIKGILRACSPEDLYVSDIVANAYNLSLSMYESDEKAEYKTYSCVDDVYTAELYGTLVVADNKNTYEKFIQTHEILVNEYAYVTTINNFSRIIVAPVFEQDNLSLANYNKIIFLFKPFTDGVISYLNSQTKATVYVPQNEDKLPALSTERNVFTSYYDMLKRNGNTEFKNFTAFYKKVKKEFPVCDYAQLVLCAAVFEEVGIVSITREPFKIAVNKVKADLNNSKLYVRVKEENNRAGC
;
A
#
# COMPACT_ATOMS: atom_id res chain seq x y z
N MET A 1 15.27 41.95 -13.59
CA MET A 1 14.32 40.88 -13.22
C MET A 1 14.63 39.56 -13.95
N GLU A 2 14.82 39.59 -15.24
CA GLU A 2 15.14 38.39 -16.04
C GLU A 2 16.34 37.55 -15.55
N LYS A 3 17.38 38.22 -15.01
CA LYS A 3 18.62 37.56 -14.52
C LYS A 3 18.39 36.47 -13.46
N TYR A 4 17.31 36.54 -12.68
CA TYR A 4 17.04 35.68 -11.54
C TYR A 4 15.84 34.75 -11.77
N LEU A 5 15.32 34.66 -13.01
CA LEU A 5 14.14 33.80 -13.29
C LEU A 5 14.43 32.31 -13.06
N ASP A 6 15.66 31.86 -13.27
CA ASP A 6 16.10 30.51 -12.96
C ASP A 6 15.98 30.19 -11.47
N LEU A 7 16.46 31.05 -10.59
CA LEU A 7 16.32 30.92 -9.13
C LEU A 7 14.86 31.04 -8.69
N CYS A 8 14.12 32.04 -9.25
CA CYS A 8 12.71 32.23 -8.96
C CYS A 8 11.89 30.98 -9.32
N SER A 9 12.16 30.34 -10.47
CA SER A 9 11.45 29.13 -10.87
C SER A 9 11.69 27.97 -9.92
N VAL A 10 12.93 27.78 -9.47
CA VAL A 10 13.26 26.75 -8.47
C VAL A 10 12.56 27.02 -7.15
N ALA A 11 12.56 28.28 -6.67
CA ALA A 11 11.89 28.66 -5.42
C ALA A 11 10.37 28.45 -5.51
N THR A 12 9.72 28.90 -6.60
CA THR A 12 8.29 28.75 -6.84
C THR A 12 7.85 27.28 -6.80
N ILE A 13 8.65 26.40 -7.43
CA ILE A 13 8.36 24.97 -7.43
C ILE A 13 8.63 24.34 -6.05
N ALA A 14 9.76 24.71 -5.42
CA ALA A 14 10.18 24.11 -4.14
C ALA A 14 9.23 24.44 -2.98
N ASP A 15 8.59 25.60 -3.03
CA ASP A 15 7.61 26.07 -2.05
C ASP A 15 6.17 25.70 -2.39
N LEU A 16 5.98 24.91 -3.45
CA LEU A 16 4.66 24.43 -3.92
C LEU A 16 3.66 25.58 -4.18
N VAL A 17 4.14 26.70 -4.70
CA VAL A 17 3.28 27.82 -5.11
C VAL A 17 2.39 27.38 -6.27
N PRO A 18 1.08 27.78 -6.32
CA PRO A 18 0.22 27.45 -7.45
C PRO A 18 0.82 27.85 -8.80
N LEU A 19 0.93 26.92 -9.74
CA LEU A 19 1.47 27.15 -11.07
C LEU A 19 0.37 27.67 -12.02
N LEU A 20 -0.19 28.83 -11.66
CA LEU A 20 -1.20 29.56 -12.40
C LEU A 20 -0.66 30.96 -12.72
N ASP A 21 -1.28 31.63 -13.67
CA ASP A 21 -1.03 33.01 -14.04
C ASP A 21 0.48 33.36 -14.16
N GLU A 22 0.95 34.37 -13.44
CA GLU A 22 2.34 34.82 -13.43
C GLU A 22 3.32 33.78 -12.91
N ASN A 23 2.94 32.95 -11.94
CA ASN A 23 3.80 31.90 -11.39
C ASN A 23 4.11 30.85 -12.45
N ARG A 24 3.11 30.45 -13.27
CA ARG A 24 3.31 29.53 -14.39
C ARG A 24 4.29 30.13 -15.41
N LEU A 25 4.15 31.40 -15.74
CA LEU A 25 5.03 32.10 -16.66
C LEU A 25 6.46 32.20 -16.12
N ILE A 26 6.63 32.55 -14.84
CA ILE A 26 7.93 32.61 -14.16
C ILE A 26 8.62 31.25 -14.21
N VAL A 27 7.88 30.17 -13.92
CA VAL A 27 8.43 28.79 -13.95
C VAL A 27 8.79 28.40 -15.38
N GLN A 28 7.94 28.66 -16.36
CA GLN A 28 8.19 28.34 -17.77
C GLN A 28 9.46 29.03 -18.29
N LEU A 29 9.57 30.33 -18.08
CA LEU A 29 10.72 31.12 -18.51
C LEU A 29 11.98 30.75 -17.70
N GLY A 30 11.86 30.54 -16.40
CA GLY A 30 12.99 30.18 -15.54
C GLY A 30 13.57 28.83 -15.87
N LEU A 31 12.74 27.78 -16.07
CA LEU A 31 13.21 26.45 -16.47
C LEU A 31 13.91 26.48 -17.83
N SER A 32 13.44 27.28 -18.78
CA SER A 32 14.09 27.44 -20.08
C SER A 32 15.49 28.05 -20.00
N ARG A 33 15.79 28.78 -18.92
CA ARG A 33 17.10 29.41 -18.67
C ARG A 33 18.08 28.52 -17.92
N ILE A 34 17.62 27.49 -17.24
CA ILE A 34 18.51 26.59 -16.46
C ILE A 34 19.73 26.11 -17.26
N PRO A 35 19.60 25.67 -18.54
CA PRO A 35 20.76 25.23 -19.33
C PRO A 35 21.84 26.31 -19.50
N SER A 36 21.46 27.58 -19.48
CA SER A 36 22.35 28.73 -19.64
C SER A 36 22.56 29.56 -18.38
N THR A 37 22.20 29.01 -17.21
CA THR A 37 22.33 29.74 -15.92
C THR A 37 23.77 30.16 -15.66
N GLU A 38 23.95 31.41 -15.22
CA GLU A 38 25.24 31.96 -14.78
C GLU A 38 25.55 31.58 -13.32
N ASN A 39 24.53 31.15 -12.55
CA ASN A 39 24.70 30.71 -11.17
C ASN A 39 25.42 29.38 -11.12
N ILE A 40 26.68 29.40 -10.67
CA ILE A 40 27.57 28.21 -10.69
C ILE A 40 27.07 27.09 -9.76
N GLY A 41 26.47 27.45 -8.62
CA GLY A 41 25.90 26.49 -7.67
C GLY A 41 24.65 25.80 -8.24
N LEU A 42 23.74 26.59 -8.82
CA LEU A 42 22.55 26.06 -9.47
C LEU A 42 22.93 25.15 -10.65
N LYS A 43 23.84 25.63 -11.52
CA LYS A 43 24.35 24.83 -12.65
C LYS A 43 24.94 23.49 -12.23
N ALA A 44 25.76 23.50 -11.18
CA ALA A 44 26.41 22.31 -10.67
C ALA A 44 25.37 21.34 -10.05
N LEU A 45 24.36 21.85 -9.32
CA LEU A 45 23.29 21.05 -8.72
C LEU A 45 22.44 20.34 -9.77
N PHE A 46 22.10 21.01 -10.88
CA PHE A 46 21.39 20.36 -11.99
C PHE A 46 22.27 19.35 -12.74
N SER A 47 23.54 19.68 -12.94
CA SER A 47 24.49 18.79 -13.63
C SER A 47 24.78 17.52 -12.85
N SER A 48 24.92 17.58 -11.51
CA SER A 48 25.13 16.41 -10.65
C SER A 48 23.95 15.43 -10.72
N ASN A 49 22.78 15.93 -11.05
CA ASN A 49 21.56 15.13 -11.24
C ASN A 49 21.26 14.77 -12.70
N ASN A 50 22.19 14.98 -13.62
CA ASN A 50 22.06 14.72 -15.07
C ASN A 50 20.86 15.44 -15.72
N LEU A 51 20.51 16.63 -15.25
CA LEU A 51 19.38 17.43 -15.73
C LEU A 51 19.86 18.54 -16.68
N ILE A 52 19.73 18.33 -17.99
CA ILE A 52 20.11 19.30 -19.02
C ILE A 52 18.94 20.22 -19.34
N LYS A 53 17.76 19.68 -19.54
CA LYS A 53 16.50 20.42 -19.80
C LYS A 53 15.47 19.95 -18.78
N PRO A 54 15.49 20.50 -17.55
CA PRO A 54 14.62 20.04 -16.50
C PRO A 54 13.17 20.44 -16.72
N MET A 55 12.27 19.56 -16.31
CA MET A 55 10.85 19.86 -16.14
C MET A 55 10.57 20.31 -14.68
N ALA A 56 9.40 20.88 -14.43
CA ALA A 56 9.00 21.26 -13.07
C ALA A 56 9.03 20.06 -12.11
N SER A 57 8.65 18.86 -12.56
CA SER A 57 8.76 17.63 -11.79
C SER A 57 10.19 17.25 -11.41
N ASP A 58 11.17 17.51 -12.27
CA ASP A 58 12.58 17.26 -11.91
C ASP A 58 13.03 18.17 -10.78
N VAL A 59 12.62 19.44 -10.83
CA VAL A 59 12.90 20.40 -9.74
C VAL A 59 12.22 19.93 -8.45
N ALA A 60 10.93 19.60 -8.50
CA ALA A 60 10.15 19.20 -7.32
C ALA A 60 10.70 17.94 -6.64
N PHE A 61 11.11 16.91 -7.43
CA PHE A 61 11.47 15.61 -6.89
C PHE A 61 12.98 15.33 -6.80
N LYS A 62 13.81 16.08 -7.54
CA LYS A 62 15.26 15.87 -7.53
C LYS A 62 16.03 17.04 -6.92
N ILE A 63 15.66 18.27 -7.23
CA ILE A 63 16.40 19.46 -6.79
C ILE A 63 15.92 19.97 -5.42
N SER A 64 14.63 20.25 -5.29
CA SER A 64 14.04 20.81 -4.06
C SER A 64 14.31 19.97 -2.81
N PRO A 65 14.25 18.62 -2.84
CA PRO A 65 14.54 17.82 -1.66
C PRO A 65 15.96 17.97 -1.13
N ARG A 66 16.94 18.23 -2.01
CA ARG A 66 18.35 18.44 -1.64
C ARG A 66 18.54 19.80 -0.96
N ILE A 67 17.97 20.85 -1.53
CA ILE A 67 17.98 22.19 -0.96
C ILE A 67 17.29 22.18 0.42
N ASN A 68 16.13 21.56 0.50
CA ASN A 68 15.32 21.52 1.71
C ASN A 68 15.92 20.61 2.80
N ALA A 69 16.76 19.62 2.44
CA ALA A 69 17.41 18.74 3.41
C ALA A 69 18.32 19.51 4.37
N ALA A 70 19.05 20.52 3.88
CA ALA A 70 19.91 21.37 4.71
C ALA A 70 19.16 21.98 5.90
N GLY A 71 17.99 22.59 5.65
CA GLY A 71 17.17 23.20 6.69
C GLY A 71 16.47 22.21 7.62
N ARG A 72 16.31 20.94 7.19
CA ARG A 72 15.67 19.91 8.00
C ARG A 72 16.65 19.15 8.89
N MET A 73 17.89 18.96 8.41
CA MET A 73 18.90 18.13 9.06
C MET A 73 19.95 18.93 9.82
N GLY A 74 20.03 20.23 9.64
CA GLY A 74 21.05 21.04 10.29
C GLY A 74 20.96 22.52 9.97
N ASP A 75 21.74 22.98 8.99
CA ASP A 75 21.92 24.38 8.71
C ASP A 75 21.51 24.76 7.28
N ALA A 76 20.39 25.47 7.16
CA ALA A 76 19.88 25.99 5.89
C ALA A 76 20.89 26.96 5.19
N TYR A 77 21.86 27.51 5.92
CA TYR A 77 22.86 28.39 5.36
C TYR A 77 23.69 27.75 4.24
N ARG A 78 23.89 26.42 4.28
CA ARG A 78 24.59 25.71 3.21
C ARG A 78 23.90 25.80 1.85
N ALA A 79 22.57 25.73 1.82
CA ALA A 79 21.81 25.90 0.59
C ALA A 79 21.92 27.36 0.09
N PHE A 80 21.91 28.33 0.99
CA PHE A 80 22.14 29.73 0.65
C PHE A 80 23.57 29.94 0.11
N GLU A 81 24.59 29.40 0.78
CA GLU A 81 25.98 29.45 0.35
C GLU A 81 26.17 28.87 -1.04
N LEU A 82 25.54 27.70 -1.35
CA LEU A 82 25.57 27.09 -2.68
C LEU A 82 25.12 28.07 -3.77
N LEU A 83 24.05 28.81 -3.51
CA LEU A 83 23.43 29.71 -4.51
C LEU A 83 24.10 31.07 -4.61
N THR A 84 25.04 31.40 -3.70
CA THR A 84 25.68 32.71 -3.64
C THR A 84 27.19 32.68 -3.81
N THR A 85 27.86 31.56 -3.60
CA THR A 85 29.30 31.44 -3.74
C THR A 85 29.75 31.46 -5.20
N GLU A 86 30.91 32.08 -5.46
CA GLU A 86 31.59 32.09 -6.74
C GLU A 86 32.76 31.06 -6.78
N ASN A 87 33.02 30.35 -5.67
CA ASN A 87 34.10 29.40 -5.55
C ASN A 87 33.65 28.01 -6.00
N ARG A 88 34.16 27.54 -7.15
CA ARG A 88 33.80 26.23 -7.76
C ARG A 88 34.18 25.03 -6.87
N THR A 89 35.28 25.09 -6.14
CA THR A 89 35.69 24.01 -5.23
C THR A 89 34.68 23.92 -4.08
N ARG A 90 34.30 25.06 -3.51
CA ARG A 90 33.31 25.11 -2.44
C ARG A 90 31.93 24.63 -2.90
N VAL A 91 31.53 24.94 -4.15
CA VAL A 91 30.29 24.41 -4.76
C VAL A 91 30.29 22.89 -4.76
N ALA A 92 31.39 22.25 -5.17
CA ALA A 92 31.48 20.78 -5.21
C ALA A 92 31.37 20.16 -3.81
N GLU A 93 32.01 20.77 -2.82
CA GLU A 93 31.92 20.33 -1.42
C GLU A 93 30.49 20.42 -0.92
N ILE A 94 29.81 21.58 -1.09
CA ILE A 94 28.43 21.78 -0.63
C ILE A 94 27.47 20.80 -1.30
N ILE A 95 27.62 20.52 -2.60
CA ILE A 95 26.76 19.53 -3.27
C ILE A 95 26.94 18.15 -2.64
N SER A 96 28.16 17.73 -2.34
CA SER A 96 28.41 16.45 -1.67
C SER A 96 27.79 16.41 -0.26
N GLU A 97 27.88 17.51 0.48
CA GLU A 97 27.26 17.65 1.80
C GLU A 97 25.72 17.54 1.70
N LEU A 98 25.09 18.25 0.73
CA LEU A 98 23.63 18.23 0.52
C LEU A 98 23.12 16.87 0.07
N GLU A 99 23.87 16.14 -0.77
CA GLU A 99 23.53 14.75 -1.14
C GLU A 99 23.54 13.85 0.09
N ALA A 100 24.61 13.89 0.89
CA ALA A 100 24.72 13.08 2.10
C ALA A 100 23.58 13.40 3.11
N GLU A 101 23.25 14.68 3.29
CA GLU A 101 22.14 15.08 4.16
C GLU A 101 20.79 14.63 3.63
N ASN A 102 20.56 14.71 2.32
CA ASN A 102 19.33 14.23 1.70
C ASN A 102 19.17 12.71 1.81
N ASP A 103 20.26 11.94 1.67
CA ASP A 103 20.22 10.50 1.82
C ASP A 103 19.99 10.12 3.30
N ARG A 104 20.65 10.75 4.24
CA ARG A 104 20.39 10.59 5.67
C ARG A 104 18.95 10.90 6.03
N ARG A 105 18.40 12.00 5.49
CA ARG A 105 16.98 12.36 5.67
C ARG A 105 16.04 11.26 5.19
N LYS A 106 16.33 10.64 4.01
CA LYS A 106 15.51 9.54 3.46
C LYS A 106 15.56 8.31 4.36
N GLU A 107 16.76 7.92 4.80
CA GLU A 107 16.95 6.78 5.71
C GLU A 107 16.17 6.98 7.01
N MET A 108 16.37 8.10 7.69
CA MET A 108 15.64 8.42 8.92
C MET A 108 14.12 8.47 8.71
N CYS A 109 13.65 9.02 7.58
CA CYS A 109 12.22 9.04 7.27
C CYS A 109 11.66 7.62 7.08
N ASN A 110 12.41 6.71 6.46
CA ASN A 110 12.00 5.32 6.27
C ASN A 110 12.01 4.55 7.60
N GLU A 111 13.00 4.77 8.46
CA GLU A 111 13.06 4.19 9.80
C GLU A 111 11.86 4.66 10.64
N MET A 112 11.64 5.97 10.74
CA MET A 112 10.50 6.54 11.46
C MET A 112 9.16 6.05 10.90
N TYR A 113 9.05 5.86 9.58
CA TYR A 113 7.84 5.32 8.96
C TYR A 113 7.62 3.85 9.32
N ALA A 114 8.67 3.02 9.33
CA ALA A 114 8.58 1.63 9.75
C ALA A 114 8.15 1.51 11.22
N GLU A 115 8.73 2.33 12.12
CA GLU A 115 8.31 2.42 13.52
C GLU A 115 6.84 2.84 13.65
N ALA A 116 6.43 3.88 12.89
CA ALA A 116 5.05 4.35 12.89
C ALA A 116 4.06 3.27 12.46
N LEU A 117 4.40 2.43 11.47
CA LEU A 117 3.56 1.31 11.05
C LEU A 117 3.41 0.25 12.15
N VAL A 118 4.45 0.04 12.97
CA VAL A 118 4.34 -0.86 14.14
C VAL A 118 3.39 -0.27 15.17
N ASP A 119 3.54 1.01 15.50
CA ASP A 119 2.68 1.69 16.48
C ASP A 119 1.21 1.72 16.03
N LEU A 120 0.97 1.94 14.73
CA LEU A 120 -0.38 1.96 14.16
C LEU A 120 -1.14 0.64 14.29
N ARG A 121 -0.45 -0.50 14.44
CA ARG A 121 -1.12 -1.80 14.70
C ARG A 121 -1.90 -1.82 16.02
N TYR A 122 -1.56 -0.92 16.94
CA TYR A 122 -2.17 -0.83 18.27
C TYR A 122 -3.15 0.35 18.40
N GLU A 123 -3.27 1.19 17.37
CA GLU A 123 -4.16 2.34 17.36
C GLU A 123 -5.47 2.05 16.61
N ASP A 124 -6.58 2.54 17.17
CA ASP A 124 -7.89 2.45 16.52
C ASP A 124 -8.09 3.62 15.54
N ILE A 125 -7.36 3.57 14.42
CA ILE A 125 -7.40 4.63 13.40
C ILE A 125 -8.73 4.71 12.66
N VAL A 126 -9.54 3.67 12.73
CA VAL A 126 -10.85 3.61 12.07
C VAL A 126 -11.84 4.49 12.81
N ASN A 127 -12.02 4.27 14.12
CA ASN A 127 -12.96 5.06 14.91
C ASN A 127 -12.44 6.46 15.25
N THR A 128 -11.12 6.65 15.32
CA THR A 128 -10.53 7.98 15.58
C THR A 128 -10.57 8.88 14.35
N ARG A 129 -10.68 8.31 13.16
CA ARG A 129 -10.60 9.04 11.88
C ARG A 129 -9.37 9.92 11.76
N ALA A 130 -8.34 9.67 12.56
CA ALA A 130 -7.06 10.37 12.59
C ALA A 130 -5.94 9.41 12.95
N ILE A 131 -4.74 9.77 12.57
CA ILE A 131 -3.48 9.18 13.04
C ILE A 131 -2.84 10.16 14.01
N ILE A 132 -2.61 9.75 15.26
CA ILE A 132 -1.97 10.58 16.27
C ILE A 132 -0.85 9.76 16.90
N LEU A 133 0.38 10.02 16.48
CA LEU A 133 1.56 9.30 16.94
C LEU A 133 2.48 10.21 17.73
N CYS A 134 3.03 9.66 18.81
CA CYS A 134 3.88 10.39 19.73
C CYS A 134 5.12 9.55 20.03
N ASN A 135 6.29 10.03 19.62
CA ASN A 135 7.55 9.33 19.89
C ASN A 135 8.64 10.33 20.28
N SER A 136 9.31 10.05 21.39
CA SER A 136 10.34 10.93 21.95
C SER A 136 11.67 10.88 21.19
N SER A 137 11.91 9.84 20.40
CA SER A 137 13.13 9.63 19.62
C SER A 137 13.09 10.25 18.23
N TRP A 138 11.91 10.66 17.76
CA TRP A 138 11.75 11.16 16.39
C TRP A 138 12.35 12.53 16.15
N GLU A 139 13.01 12.68 14.99
CA GLU A 139 13.65 13.92 14.57
C GLU A 139 12.59 14.95 14.11
N LYS A 140 12.57 16.13 14.75
CA LYS A 140 11.57 17.18 14.50
C LYS A 140 11.56 17.67 13.04
N GLY A 141 12.73 17.76 12.40
CA GLY A 141 12.85 18.22 11.01
C GLY A 141 12.17 17.28 10.00
N ILE A 142 11.86 16.03 10.42
CA ILE A 142 11.31 14.97 9.57
C ILE A 142 9.84 14.68 9.89
N THR A 143 9.33 15.04 11.08
CA THR A 143 7.93 14.77 11.48
C THR A 143 6.90 15.23 10.45
N GLY A 144 7.13 16.37 9.79
CA GLY A 144 6.23 16.87 8.75
C GLY A 144 6.22 16.02 7.47
N ILE A 145 7.34 15.37 7.13
CA ILE A 145 7.43 14.45 5.99
C ILE A 145 6.72 13.15 6.35
N LEU A 146 6.96 12.63 7.55
CA LEU A 146 6.30 11.45 8.08
C LEU A 146 4.78 11.65 8.13
N ALA A 147 4.32 12.79 8.67
CA ALA A 147 2.90 13.13 8.72
C ALA A 147 2.26 13.18 7.33
N ALA A 148 2.95 13.75 6.34
CA ALA A 148 2.45 13.81 4.97
C ALA A 148 2.36 12.41 4.33
N LYS A 149 3.36 11.56 4.56
CA LYS A 149 3.38 10.20 4.04
C LYS A 149 2.26 9.35 4.65
N LEU A 150 2.12 9.35 5.97
CA LEU A 150 1.04 8.63 6.66
C LEU A 150 -0.35 9.16 6.27
N CYS A 151 -0.50 10.48 6.18
CA CYS A 151 -1.76 11.10 5.74
C CYS A 151 -2.17 10.62 4.34
N GLY A 152 -1.23 10.58 3.39
CA GLY A 152 -1.48 10.10 2.03
C GLY A 152 -1.76 8.61 1.97
N ASP A 153 -0.98 7.78 2.70
CA ASP A 153 -1.12 6.33 2.67
C ASP A 153 -2.42 5.85 3.33
N PHE A 154 -2.87 6.51 4.40
CA PHE A 154 -4.04 6.11 5.18
C PHE A 154 -5.29 6.97 4.95
N MET A 155 -5.19 8.02 4.15
CA MET A 155 -6.28 8.99 3.93
C MET A 155 -6.90 9.49 5.24
N ARG A 156 -6.02 9.87 6.19
CA ARG A 156 -6.40 10.34 7.54
C ARG A 156 -5.65 11.60 7.90
N PRO A 157 -6.30 12.61 8.49
CA PRO A 157 -5.59 13.67 9.19
C PRO A 157 -4.58 13.07 10.15
N THR A 158 -3.33 13.47 10.01
CA THR A 158 -2.21 12.85 10.73
C THR A 158 -1.47 13.88 11.57
N PHE A 159 -1.27 13.55 12.84
CA PHE A 159 -0.59 14.36 13.84
C PHE A 159 0.63 13.57 14.35
N VAL A 160 1.81 14.07 14.08
CA VAL A 160 3.08 13.46 14.51
C VAL A 160 3.73 14.34 15.54
N LEU A 161 3.94 13.82 16.74
CA LEU A 161 4.49 14.55 17.88
C LEU A 161 5.88 14.02 18.23
N ALA A 162 6.84 14.93 18.39
CA ALA A 162 8.19 14.63 18.86
C ALA A 162 8.49 15.46 20.12
N LYS A 163 9.24 14.86 21.06
CA LYS A 163 9.60 15.53 22.31
C LYS A 163 10.54 16.69 22.07
N SER A 164 10.26 17.84 22.70
CA SER A 164 11.11 19.02 22.68
C SER A 164 12.06 19.06 23.88
N GLY A 165 13.15 19.85 23.78
CA GLY A 165 14.13 20.01 24.86
C GLY A 165 13.57 20.69 26.12
N ASP A 166 12.45 21.41 26.01
CA ASP A 166 11.72 22.04 27.11
C ASP A 166 10.74 21.08 27.82
N GLY A 167 10.69 19.82 27.40
CA GLY A 167 9.82 18.80 27.95
C GLY A 167 8.42 18.74 27.33
N SER A 168 8.04 19.70 26.49
CA SER A 168 6.78 19.68 25.73
C SER A 168 6.90 18.74 24.51
N TYR A 169 5.77 18.47 23.87
CA TYR A 169 5.74 17.86 22.54
C TYR A 169 5.49 18.93 21.48
N LYS A 170 6.31 18.89 20.43
CA LYS A 170 6.05 19.64 19.19
C LYS A 170 5.40 18.72 18.18
N GLY A 171 4.19 19.07 17.76
CA GLY A 171 3.38 18.36 16.80
C GLY A 171 3.40 19.03 15.43
N THR A 172 3.46 18.20 14.40
CA THR A 172 3.21 18.61 13.02
C THR A 172 2.04 17.81 12.50
N CYS A 173 1.11 18.45 11.81
CA CYS A 173 -0.03 17.76 11.24
C CYS A 173 -0.20 18.00 9.75
N ARG A 174 -0.85 17.05 9.10
CA ARG A 174 -1.25 17.08 7.70
C ARG A 174 -2.70 16.65 7.59
N SER A 175 -3.42 17.18 6.61
CA SER A 175 -4.83 16.89 6.39
C SER A 175 -5.11 16.28 5.02
N VAL A 176 -6.25 15.65 4.91
CA VAL A 176 -6.86 15.24 3.64
C VAL A 176 -7.69 16.40 3.06
N GLU A 177 -7.94 16.35 1.76
CA GLU A 177 -8.77 17.35 1.10
C GLU A 177 -10.17 17.42 1.72
N GLY A 178 -10.71 18.63 1.86
CA GLY A 178 -12.01 18.87 2.49
C GLY A 178 -12.00 18.97 4.02
N ILE A 179 -10.88 18.68 4.70
CA ILE A 179 -10.74 18.85 6.15
C ILE A 179 -9.72 19.94 6.46
N ASN A 180 -10.19 21.04 7.04
CA ASN A 180 -9.33 22.15 7.46
C ASN A 180 -8.66 21.83 8.81
N ILE A 181 -7.38 21.44 8.79
CA ILE A 181 -6.65 21.03 10.00
C ILE A 181 -6.44 22.19 10.99
N PHE A 182 -6.42 23.43 10.51
CA PHE A 182 -6.32 24.60 11.38
C PHE A 182 -7.59 24.78 12.22
N GLU A 183 -8.78 24.55 11.64
CA GLU A 183 -10.04 24.57 12.38
C GLU A 183 -10.12 23.41 13.39
N VAL A 184 -9.64 22.23 13.02
CA VAL A 184 -9.55 21.07 13.92
C VAL A 184 -8.65 21.40 15.12
N LEU A 185 -7.48 22.01 14.91
CA LEU A 185 -6.61 22.46 16.01
C LEU A 185 -7.25 23.59 16.85
N SER A 186 -7.96 24.51 16.20
CA SER A 186 -8.68 25.60 16.88
C SER A 186 -9.72 25.08 17.86
N ALA A 187 -10.40 23.97 17.52
CA ALA A 187 -11.33 23.28 18.42
C ALA A 187 -10.64 22.59 19.63
N CYS A 188 -9.31 22.49 19.59
CA CYS A 188 -8.47 21.94 20.66
C CYS A 188 -7.63 23.03 21.37
N SER A 189 -7.87 24.32 21.12
CA SER A 189 -7.00 25.43 21.55
C SER A 189 -6.75 25.47 23.05
N ASP A 190 -7.71 25.07 23.87
CA ASP A 190 -7.61 24.97 25.34
C ASP A 190 -6.62 23.88 25.84
N LEU A 191 -6.26 22.94 24.98
CA LEU A 191 -5.31 21.88 25.26
C LEU A 191 -3.91 22.17 24.77
N LEU A 192 -3.76 23.14 23.87
CA LEU A 192 -2.50 23.47 23.19
C LEU A 192 -1.77 24.63 23.88
N ILE A 193 -0.45 24.61 23.82
CA ILE A 193 0.40 25.72 24.25
C ILE A 193 0.42 26.82 23.18
N GLU A 194 0.62 26.39 21.94
CA GLU A 194 0.62 27.24 20.74
C GLU A 194 0.24 26.38 19.52
N PHE A 195 -0.35 26.97 18.52
CA PHE A 195 -0.60 26.35 17.23
C PHE A 195 -0.68 27.38 16.12
N GLY A 196 -0.43 26.93 14.88
CA GLY A 196 -0.50 27.79 13.70
C GLY A 196 -0.33 26.99 12.41
N GLY A 197 -0.81 27.54 11.30
CA GLY A 197 -0.70 26.91 9.99
C GLY A 197 -1.85 27.28 9.07
N HIS A 198 -2.12 26.39 8.12
CA HIS A 198 -3.13 26.55 7.08
C HIS A 198 -4.04 25.32 7.03
N SER A 199 -4.99 25.30 6.10
CA SER A 199 -5.99 24.23 5.98
C SER A 199 -5.40 22.82 5.82
N GLN A 200 -4.26 22.66 5.13
CA GLN A 200 -3.67 21.35 4.81
C GLN A 200 -2.48 20.97 5.70
N ALA A 201 -1.86 21.94 6.37
CA ALA A 201 -0.68 21.71 7.18
C ALA A 201 -0.61 22.71 8.33
N ALA A 202 -0.35 22.21 9.53
CA ALA A 202 -0.18 23.06 10.70
C ALA A 202 0.85 22.46 11.67
N GLY A 203 1.32 23.31 12.59
CA GLY A 203 2.18 22.93 13.71
C GLY A 203 1.54 23.33 15.03
N PHE A 204 1.89 22.63 16.10
CA PHE A 204 1.40 22.93 17.44
C PHE A 204 2.38 22.47 18.51
N SER A 205 2.19 22.97 19.72
CA SER A 205 2.91 22.50 20.91
C SER A 205 1.90 22.12 21.98
N ILE A 206 2.20 21.02 22.69
CA ILE A 206 1.30 20.46 23.70
C ILE A 206 2.09 19.92 24.90
N SER A 207 1.53 20.06 26.10
CA SER A 207 2.07 19.46 27.30
C SER A 207 1.81 17.94 27.33
N PRO A 208 2.78 17.10 27.81
CA PRO A 208 2.63 15.66 27.82
C PRO A 208 1.37 15.15 28.53
N ASP A 209 0.95 15.79 29.60
CA ASP A 209 -0.24 15.46 30.38
C ASP A 209 -1.56 15.70 29.64
N LYS A 210 -1.55 16.51 28.57
CA LYS A 210 -2.74 16.83 27.77
C LYS A 210 -2.88 15.99 26.50
N VAL A 211 -1.90 15.14 26.15
CA VAL A 211 -1.90 14.39 24.89
C VAL A 211 -3.11 13.46 24.77
N GLU A 212 -3.46 12.74 25.83
CA GLU A 212 -4.62 11.83 25.79
C GLU A 212 -5.96 12.59 25.67
N ALA A 213 -6.09 13.73 26.35
CA ALA A 213 -7.25 14.60 26.18
C ALA A 213 -7.35 15.16 24.75
N PHE A 214 -6.21 15.49 24.16
CA PHE A 214 -6.13 15.91 22.76
C PHE A 214 -6.57 14.83 21.78
N LYS A 215 -6.10 13.59 21.96
CA LYS A 215 -6.55 12.43 21.14
C LYS A 215 -8.06 12.27 21.17
N LEU A 216 -8.66 12.32 22.36
CA LEU A 216 -10.11 12.22 22.51
C LEU A 216 -10.85 13.38 21.85
N ARG A 217 -10.37 14.62 22.00
CA ARG A 217 -10.97 15.80 21.38
C ARG A 217 -10.89 15.73 19.84
N ILE A 218 -9.76 15.30 19.27
CA ILE A 218 -9.59 15.11 17.84
C ILE A 218 -10.59 14.09 17.30
N LYS A 219 -10.75 12.95 17.99
CA LYS A 219 -11.75 11.94 17.62
C LYS A 219 -13.16 12.55 17.58
N ASP A 220 -13.53 13.30 18.61
CA ASP A 220 -14.84 13.92 18.71
C ASP A 220 -15.09 14.91 17.57
N VAL A 221 -14.13 15.82 17.34
CA VAL A 221 -14.20 16.81 16.25
C VAL A 221 -14.33 16.14 14.89
N LEU A 222 -13.49 15.14 14.61
CA LEU A 222 -13.50 14.47 13.29
C LEU A 222 -14.71 13.56 13.09
N SER A 223 -15.37 13.12 14.15
CA SER A 223 -16.63 12.36 14.03
C SER A 223 -17.75 13.15 13.36
N GLY A 224 -17.71 14.48 13.44
CA GLY A 224 -18.67 15.38 12.79
C GLY A 224 -18.46 15.58 11.28
N TYR A 225 -17.35 15.15 10.72
CA TYR A 225 -17.09 15.27 9.28
C TYR A 225 -17.73 14.12 8.49
N ASP A 226 -18.10 14.39 7.22
CA ASP A 226 -18.61 13.36 6.32
C ASP A 226 -17.55 12.26 6.14
N ALA A 227 -17.97 11.01 6.28
CA ALA A 227 -17.13 9.84 6.11
C ALA A 227 -16.48 9.77 4.70
N LYS A 228 -17.14 10.33 3.68
CA LYS A 228 -16.63 10.38 2.30
C LYS A 228 -15.34 11.18 2.16
N LEU A 229 -15.07 12.15 3.05
CA LEU A 229 -13.83 12.94 3.02
C LEU A 229 -12.58 12.11 3.37
N PHE A 230 -12.76 10.94 3.95
CA PHE A 230 -11.67 10.03 4.28
C PHE A 230 -11.47 8.94 3.22
N LEU A 231 -12.17 9.02 2.10
CA LEU A 231 -12.03 8.12 0.96
C LEU A 231 -11.02 8.69 -0.06
N PRO A 232 -10.10 7.90 -0.60
CA PRO A 232 -9.27 8.35 -1.71
C PRO A 232 -10.16 8.61 -2.92
N THR A 233 -10.16 9.85 -3.37
CA THR A 233 -10.84 10.25 -4.59
C THR A 233 -9.79 10.48 -5.67
N PHE A 234 -9.92 9.80 -6.80
CA PHE A 234 -9.08 10.01 -7.95
C PHE A 234 -9.90 10.68 -9.04
N LEU A 235 -9.55 11.92 -9.33
CA LEU A 235 -10.11 12.63 -10.46
C LEU A 235 -9.34 12.22 -11.72
N TYR A 236 -10.03 12.11 -12.82
CA TYR A 236 -9.45 11.97 -14.15
C TYR A 236 -10.13 12.97 -15.09
N ASP A 237 -9.39 13.42 -16.09
CA ASP A 237 -9.86 14.49 -16.97
C ASP A 237 -10.77 13.95 -18.07
N ASP A 238 -10.46 12.74 -18.57
CA ASP A 238 -11.27 12.11 -19.63
C ASP A 238 -11.09 10.57 -19.66
N GLU A 239 -12.02 9.88 -20.32
CA GLU A 239 -11.91 8.45 -20.63
C GLU A 239 -11.43 8.27 -22.07
N ILE A 240 -10.39 7.42 -22.25
CA ILE A 240 -9.79 7.20 -23.57
C ILE A 240 -9.85 5.73 -23.94
N GLU A 241 -10.24 5.45 -25.18
CA GLU A 241 -10.04 4.15 -25.78
C GLU A 241 -8.60 3.99 -26.32
N LEU A 242 -8.00 2.82 -26.15
CA LEU A 242 -6.62 2.57 -26.60
C LEU A 242 -6.38 2.84 -28.09
N LYS A 243 -7.42 2.65 -28.92
CA LYS A 243 -7.37 2.94 -30.37
C LYS A 243 -7.15 4.43 -30.70
N ASP A 244 -7.57 5.33 -29.80
CA ASP A 244 -7.48 6.78 -29.96
C ASP A 244 -6.14 7.33 -29.43
N LEU A 245 -5.39 6.47 -28.74
CA LEU A 245 -4.10 6.83 -28.17
C LEU A 245 -3.03 6.87 -29.25
N ASN A 246 -2.50 8.05 -29.54
CA ASN A 246 -1.43 8.24 -30.52
C ASN A 246 -0.37 9.23 -30.03
N TYR A 247 0.77 9.22 -30.69
CA TYR A 247 1.92 10.05 -30.31
C TYR A 247 1.60 11.56 -30.37
N ASP A 248 0.87 12.02 -31.37
CA ASP A 248 0.55 13.45 -31.56
C ASP A 248 -0.36 13.95 -30.45
N PHE A 249 -1.30 13.13 -29.97
CA PHE A 249 -2.11 13.42 -28.79
C PHE A 249 -1.24 13.62 -27.55
N VAL A 250 -0.34 12.67 -27.27
CA VAL A 250 0.53 12.75 -26.09
C VAL A 250 1.54 13.90 -26.21
N GLU A 251 2.01 14.20 -27.42
CA GLU A 251 2.85 15.37 -27.68
C GLU A 251 2.12 16.67 -27.36
N SER A 252 0.84 16.78 -27.74
CA SER A 252 0.04 17.98 -27.49
C SER A 252 -0.14 18.26 -25.98
N LEU A 253 -0.14 17.22 -25.12
CA LEU A 253 -0.20 17.41 -23.67
C LEU A 253 1.01 18.16 -23.11
N SER A 254 2.15 18.17 -23.84
CA SER A 254 3.33 18.93 -23.45
C SER A 254 3.11 20.44 -23.42
N MET A 255 2.09 20.96 -24.12
CA MET A 255 1.72 22.38 -24.09
C MET A 255 1.16 22.81 -22.72
N LEU A 256 0.74 21.86 -21.88
CA LEU A 256 0.27 22.14 -20.52
C LEU A 256 1.42 22.36 -19.53
N GLU A 257 2.66 22.02 -19.89
CA GLU A 257 3.83 22.28 -19.05
C GLU A 257 4.10 23.81 -18.88
N PRO A 258 4.62 24.23 -17.74
CA PRO A 258 4.99 23.45 -16.56
C PRO A 258 3.80 23.01 -15.74
N THR A 259 3.77 21.72 -15.39
CA THR A 259 2.75 21.13 -14.54
C THR A 259 3.23 21.02 -13.09
N GLY A 260 2.31 21.12 -12.12
CA GLY A 260 2.61 21.08 -10.68
C GLY A 260 1.41 21.45 -9.84
N ASN A 261 1.65 22.12 -8.70
CA ASN A 261 0.55 22.51 -7.82
C ASN A 261 -0.47 23.41 -8.53
N SER A 262 -1.74 23.11 -8.40
CA SER A 262 -2.90 23.77 -9.06
C SER A 262 -2.92 23.69 -10.60
N ASN A 263 -1.91 23.07 -11.24
CA ASN A 263 -1.88 22.76 -12.67
C ASN A 263 -1.35 21.32 -12.84
N PRO A 264 -2.11 20.29 -12.41
CA PRO A 264 -1.64 18.92 -12.48
C PRO A 264 -1.51 18.42 -13.91
N LYS A 265 -0.74 17.34 -14.09
CA LYS A 265 -0.74 16.60 -15.36
C LYS A 265 -2.10 15.97 -15.59
N PRO A 266 -2.63 16.03 -16.83
CA PRO A 266 -3.87 15.34 -17.14
C PRO A 266 -3.77 13.85 -16.89
N THR A 267 -4.85 13.31 -16.35
CA THR A 267 -5.02 11.88 -16.09
C THR A 267 -6.18 11.34 -16.90
N PHE A 268 -6.02 10.12 -17.37
CA PHE A 268 -6.98 9.49 -18.25
C PHE A 268 -7.39 8.14 -17.70
N LYS A 269 -8.68 7.84 -17.76
CA LYS A 269 -9.20 6.52 -17.44
C LYS A 269 -9.20 5.64 -18.69
N ILE A 270 -8.66 4.44 -18.58
CA ILE A 270 -8.74 3.39 -19.59
C ILE A 270 -9.29 2.12 -18.95
N LYS A 271 -10.03 1.34 -19.72
CA LYS A 271 -10.53 0.03 -19.32
C LYS A 271 -10.02 -1.05 -20.26
N SER A 272 -9.52 -2.15 -19.73
CA SER A 272 -9.06 -3.29 -20.52
C SER A 272 -9.24 -4.61 -19.81
N GLU A 273 -9.62 -5.64 -20.59
CA GLU A 273 -9.64 -7.04 -20.17
C GLU A 273 -8.34 -7.77 -20.54
N LYS A 274 -7.55 -7.22 -21.46
CA LYS A 274 -6.29 -7.83 -21.91
C LYS A 274 -5.10 -7.12 -21.27
N THR A 275 -4.73 -7.57 -20.11
CA THR A 275 -3.59 -7.00 -19.39
C THR A 275 -2.64 -8.11 -18.95
N VAL A 276 -1.33 -7.85 -19.09
CA VAL A 276 -0.27 -8.71 -18.56
C VAL A 276 0.50 -7.93 -17.50
N VAL A 277 0.44 -8.40 -16.27
CA VAL A 277 1.08 -7.78 -15.12
C VAL A 277 2.38 -8.51 -14.79
N SER A 278 3.47 -7.78 -14.63
CA SER A 278 4.79 -8.34 -14.31
C SER A 278 5.59 -7.42 -13.39
N PRO A 279 6.41 -7.96 -12.48
CA PRO A 279 7.34 -7.16 -11.71
C PRO A 279 8.36 -6.45 -12.61
N CYS A 280 8.74 -5.23 -12.26
CA CYS A 280 9.81 -4.52 -12.96
C CYS A 280 11.17 -5.17 -12.69
N LYS A 281 11.97 -5.36 -13.74
CA LYS A 281 13.27 -6.05 -13.66
C LYS A 281 14.26 -5.38 -12.71
N ASN A 282 14.27 -4.05 -12.67
CA ASN A 282 15.25 -3.27 -11.93
C ASN A 282 14.85 -2.99 -10.48
N ASN A 283 13.56 -3.11 -10.14
CA ASN A 283 13.05 -2.89 -8.80
C ASN A 283 11.76 -3.67 -8.61
N ALA A 284 11.82 -4.70 -7.78
CA ALA A 284 10.69 -5.59 -7.50
C ALA A 284 9.51 -4.90 -6.77
N ALA A 285 9.73 -3.72 -6.19
CA ALA A 285 8.64 -2.93 -5.59
C ALA A 285 7.69 -2.31 -6.64
N HIS A 286 8.08 -2.33 -7.92
CA HIS A 286 7.33 -1.73 -9.01
C HIS A 286 6.75 -2.80 -9.93
N VAL A 287 5.62 -2.49 -10.54
CA VAL A 287 4.91 -3.39 -11.46
C VAL A 287 4.79 -2.72 -12.83
N SER A 288 4.91 -3.52 -13.87
CA SER A 288 4.62 -3.14 -15.25
C SER A 288 3.37 -3.86 -15.70
N ILE A 289 2.43 -3.11 -16.28
CA ILE A 289 1.17 -3.60 -16.83
C ILE A 289 1.23 -3.36 -18.33
N ASN A 290 1.28 -4.44 -19.13
CA ASN A 290 1.10 -4.36 -20.57
C ASN A 290 -0.39 -4.43 -20.88
N VAL A 291 -0.91 -3.41 -21.55
CA VAL A 291 -2.34 -3.26 -21.90
C VAL A 291 -2.50 -3.46 -23.40
N ASP A 292 -3.22 -4.51 -23.79
CA ASP A 292 -3.53 -4.88 -25.18
C ASP A 292 -2.31 -4.93 -26.12
N ASP A 293 -1.12 -5.24 -25.60
CA ASP A 293 0.16 -5.21 -26.34
C ASP A 293 0.51 -3.85 -26.99
N THR A 294 -0.22 -2.80 -26.64
CA THR A 294 -0.08 -1.45 -27.22
C THR A 294 0.45 -0.40 -26.27
N LEU A 295 0.08 -0.50 -24.98
CA LEU A 295 0.46 0.49 -23.98
C LEU A 295 1.14 -0.19 -22.79
N GLN A 296 2.34 0.28 -22.45
CA GLN A 296 3.01 -0.11 -21.22
C GLN A 296 2.73 0.90 -20.11
N VAL A 297 2.16 0.43 -19.01
CA VAL A 297 1.85 1.24 -17.84
C VAL A 297 2.77 0.83 -16.69
N PHE A 298 3.46 1.81 -16.09
CA PHE A 298 4.31 1.60 -14.93
C PHE A 298 3.57 1.97 -13.64
N ALA A 299 3.54 1.04 -12.71
CA ALA A 299 2.90 1.19 -11.40
C ALA A 299 3.96 1.18 -10.31
N PHE A 300 4.32 2.36 -9.79
CA PHE A 300 5.35 2.49 -8.76
C PHE A 300 4.81 2.09 -7.40
N ASN A 301 5.53 1.18 -6.70
CA ASN A 301 5.17 0.63 -5.38
C ASN A 301 3.87 -0.19 -5.35
N TYR A 302 3.50 -0.80 -6.49
CA TYR A 302 2.32 -1.66 -6.60
C TYR A 302 2.62 -3.16 -6.51
N ALA A 303 3.84 -3.55 -6.11
CA ALA A 303 4.22 -4.96 -6.02
C ALA A 303 3.28 -5.77 -5.11
N GLU A 304 2.83 -5.16 -4.03
CA GLU A 304 1.94 -5.78 -3.05
C GLU A 304 0.52 -6.01 -3.59
N LEU A 305 0.10 -5.21 -4.56
CA LEU A 305 -1.17 -5.37 -5.28
C LEU A 305 -1.04 -6.22 -6.55
N SER A 306 0.15 -6.72 -6.85
CA SER A 306 0.41 -7.47 -8.09
C SER A 306 -0.49 -8.70 -8.24
N TYR A 307 -0.78 -9.40 -7.15
CA TYR A 307 -1.67 -10.56 -7.17
C TYR A 307 -3.10 -10.18 -7.55
N GLN A 308 -3.65 -9.13 -6.94
CA GLN A 308 -5.01 -8.64 -7.24
C GLN A 308 -5.08 -8.16 -8.69
N LEU A 309 -4.07 -7.41 -9.15
CA LEU A 309 -3.98 -6.96 -10.53
C LEU A 309 -3.86 -8.12 -11.52
N MET A 310 -3.11 -9.17 -11.18
CA MET A 310 -3.00 -10.36 -12.02
C MET A 310 -4.28 -11.18 -12.06
N SER A 311 -5.05 -11.19 -10.96
CA SER A 311 -6.25 -12.01 -10.79
C SER A 311 -7.51 -11.34 -11.37
N ALA A 312 -7.52 -10.04 -11.56
CA ALA A 312 -8.67 -9.33 -12.10
C ALA A 312 -8.81 -9.56 -13.61
N LYS A 313 -10.02 -9.94 -14.04
CA LYS A 313 -10.35 -10.14 -15.46
C LYS A 313 -10.36 -8.83 -16.22
N SER A 314 -10.97 -7.79 -15.66
CA SER A 314 -11.00 -6.44 -16.20
C SER A 314 -10.35 -5.46 -15.22
N LYS A 315 -9.76 -4.40 -15.75
CA LYS A 315 -9.14 -3.34 -14.96
C LYS A 315 -9.50 -1.99 -15.52
N GLU A 316 -9.92 -1.11 -14.63
CA GLU A 316 -9.93 0.32 -14.90
C GLU A 316 -8.63 0.92 -14.37
N LEU A 317 -7.92 1.63 -15.20
CA LEU A 317 -6.63 2.24 -14.87
C LEU A 317 -6.75 3.75 -15.09
N VAL A 318 -6.40 4.53 -14.07
CA VAL A 318 -6.21 5.98 -14.19
C VAL A 318 -4.72 6.22 -14.36
N ILE A 319 -4.34 6.80 -15.48
CA ILE A 319 -2.95 6.93 -15.90
C ILE A 319 -2.61 8.36 -16.33
N GLU A 320 -1.36 8.76 -16.09
CA GLU A 320 -0.73 9.86 -16.81
C GLU A 320 -0.03 9.33 -18.05
N LEU A 321 -0.17 10.01 -19.14
CA LEU A 321 0.49 9.67 -20.41
C LEU A 321 1.81 10.41 -20.56
N GLN A 322 2.83 9.71 -21.01
CA GLN A 322 4.17 10.25 -21.23
C GLN A 322 4.77 9.68 -22.50
N ARG A 323 5.63 10.49 -23.15
CA ARG A 323 6.50 9.99 -24.22
C ARG A 323 7.60 9.12 -23.65
N ASN A 324 7.96 8.06 -24.36
CA ASN A 324 9.13 7.28 -24.02
C ASN A 324 10.41 8.04 -24.41
N SER A 325 11.30 8.28 -23.45
CA SER A 325 12.51 9.09 -23.63
C SER A 325 13.62 8.41 -24.44
N PHE A 326 13.50 7.11 -24.74
CA PHE A 326 14.53 6.29 -25.37
C PHE A 326 14.28 6.00 -26.87
N GLY A 327 13.97 7.03 -27.64
CA GLY A 327 14.15 6.97 -29.09
C GLY A 327 13.12 6.14 -29.86
N GLY A 328 11.85 6.50 -29.77
CA GLY A 328 10.76 5.95 -30.55
C GLY A 328 9.51 6.81 -30.40
N LYS A 329 8.49 6.56 -31.22
CA LYS A 329 7.15 7.16 -31.05
C LYS A 329 6.34 6.41 -29.99
N ASP A 330 7.00 5.78 -29.02
CA ASP A 330 6.34 4.95 -28.03
C ASP A 330 5.74 5.80 -26.91
N ILE A 331 4.55 5.44 -26.50
CA ILE A 331 3.80 6.03 -25.41
C ILE A 331 3.92 5.11 -24.20
N LYS A 332 4.02 5.69 -23.01
CA LYS A 332 3.93 4.96 -21.74
C LYS A 332 2.92 5.62 -20.83
N GLY A 333 2.29 4.80 -19.98
CA GLY A 333 1.44 5.26 -18.90
C GLY A 333 2.18 5.21 -17.57
N ILE A 334 1.84 6.12 -16.66
CA ILE A 334 2.18 6.04 -15.24
C ILE A 334 0.88 5.85 -14.48
N LEU A 335 0.74 4.73 -13.78
CA LEU A 335 -0.45 4.43 -12.99
C LEU A 335 -0.59 5.39 -11.81
N ARG A 336 -1.78 5.94 -11.66
CA ARG A 336 -2.17 6.78 -10.52
C ARG A 336 -3.17 6.07 -9.63
N ALA A 337 -4.13 5.37 -10.24
CA ALA A 337 -5.08 4.53 -9.54
C ALA A 337 -5.52 3.37 -10.43
N CYS A 338 -6.02 2.32 -9.84
CA CYS A 338 -6.63 1.22 -10.57
C CYS A 338 -7.78 0.60 -9.78
N SER A 339 -8.80 0.13 -10.51
CA SER A 339 -9.86 -0.71 -9.99
C SER A 339 -9.79 -2.06 -10.68
N PRO A 340 -9.34 -3.12 -9.98
CA PRO A 340 -9.44 -4.48 -10.48
C PRO A 340 -10.91 -4.92 -10.39
N GLU A 341 -11.52 -5.19 -11.53
CA GLU A 341 -12.88 -5.70 -11.61
C GLU A 341 -12.87 -7.21 -11.85
N ASP A 342 -13.98 -7.89 -11.51
CA ASP A 342 -14.16 -9.32 -11.73
C ASP A 342 -12.94 -10.15 -11.28
N LEU A 343 -12.61 -10.08 -9.99
CA LEU A 343 -11.50 -10.85 -9.41
C LEU A 343 -11.65 -12.34 -9.75
N TYR A 344 -10.73 -12.83 -10.58
CA TYR A 344 -10.67 -14.23 -10.94
C TYR A 344 -9.85 -14.98 -9.89
N VAL A 345 -10.55 -15.66 -8.98
CA VAL A 345 -9.92 -16.70 -8.16
C VAL A 345 -9.96 -17.97 -8.99
N SER A 346 -8.79 -18.53 -9.33
CA SER A 346 -8.77 -19.80 -10.05
C SER A 346 -9.59 -20.86 -9.27
N ASP A 347 -10.44 -21.60 -9.93
CA ASP A 347 -11.29 -22.63 -9.30
C ASP A 347 -10.46 -23.62 -8.46
N ILE A 348 -9.21 -23.83 -8.84
CA ILE A 348 -8.24 -24.68 -8.13
C ILE A 348 -7.93 -24.12 -6.73
N VAL A 349 -7.78 -22.80 -6.60
CA VAL A 349 -7.49 -22.16 -5.30
C VAL A 349 -8.77 -22.04 -4.48
N ALA A 350 -9.89 -21.70 -5.11
CA ALA A 350 -11.18 -21.54 -4.44
C ALA A 350 -11.63 -22.84 -3.75
N ASN A 351 -11.46 -23.98 -4.41
CA ASN A 351 -11.87 -25.28 -3.87
C ASN A 351 -11.04 -25.78 -2.68
N ALA A 352 -9.86 -25.18 -2.46
CA ALA A 352 -8.95 -25.60 -1.40
C ALA A 352 -8.68 -24.51 -0.36
N TYR A 353 -9.27 -23.34 -0.51
CA TYR A 353 -8.93 -22.19 0.31
C TYR A 353 -9.10 -22.48 1.80
N ASN A 354 -10.22 -23.02 2.21
CA ASN A 354 -10.46 -23.34 3.62
C ASN A 354 -9.41 -24.32 4.18
N LEU A 355 -8.97 -25.30 3.39
CA LEU A 355 -7.88 -26.17 3.79
C LEU A 355 -6.53 -25.45 3.83
N SER A 356 -6.27 -24.51 2.93
CA SER A 356 -5.02 -23.75 2.94
C SER A 356 -4.88 -22.89 4.20
N LEU A 357 -5.98 -22.51 4.82
CA LEU A 357 -5.98 -21.78 6.09
C LEU A 357 -5.47 -22.64 7.26
N SER A 358 -5.48 -23.95 7.15
CA SER A 358 -4.86 -24.85 8.14
C SER A 358 -3.34 -24.76 8.19
N MET A 359 -2.72 -24.11 7.18
CA MET A 359 -1.27 -23.89 7.11
C MET A 359 -0.82 -22.66 7.89
N TYR A 360 -1.74 -21.86 8.42
CA TYR A 360 -1.41 -20.75 9.32
C TYR A 360 -1.16 -21.25 10.74
N GLU A 361 -0.18 -20.68 11.40
CA GLU A 361 0.12 -20.91 12.81
C GLU A 361 0.49 -19.60 13.50
N SER A 362 0.19 -19.55 14.79
CA SER A 362 0.61 -18.51 15.70
C SER A 362 0.62 -19.04 17.12
N ASP A 363 1.49 -18.49 17.96
CA ASP A 363 1.51 -18.78 19.41
C ASP A 363 0.33 -18.12 20.16
N GLU A 364 -0.36 -17.19 19.50
CA GLU A 364 -1.55 -16.54 20.04
C GLU A 364 -2.72 -17.52 20.12
N LYS A 365 -3.54 -17.35 21.16
CA LYS A 365 -4.79 -18.13 21.28
C LYS A 365 -5.82 -17.57 20.30
N ALA A 366 -6.51 -18.46 19.58
CA ALA A 366 -7.61 -18.05 18.72
C ALA A 366 -8.77 -17.47 19.53
N GLU A 367 -9.09 -16.20 19.30
CA GLU A 367 -10.21 -15.50 19.89
C GLU A 367 -11.17 -15.02 18.80
N TYR A 368 -12.43 -15.47 18.85
CA TYR A 368 -13.46 -15.10 17.89
C TYR A 368 -14.85 -15.17 18.47
N LYS A 369 -15.81 -14.52 17.81
CA LYS A 369 -17.23 -14.61 18.10
C LYS A 369 -17.92 -15.41 17.00
N THR A 370 -18.91 -16.21 17.37
CA THR A 370 -19.72 -16.95 16.41
C THR A 370 -21.02 -16.21 16.11
N TYR A 371 -21.54 -16.37 14.88
CA TYR A 371 -22.81 -15.81 14.47
C TYR A 371 -23.68 -16.85 13.74
N SER A 372 -25.00 -16.70 13.80
CA SER A 372 -25.97 -17.58 13.12
C SER A 372 -26.45 -16.98 11.80
N CYS A 373 -26.61 -15.65 11.74
CA CYS A 373 -26.93 -14.90 10.54
C CYS A 373 -25.90 -13.78 10.35
N VAL A 374 -25.45 -13.59 9.12
CA VAL A 374 -24.46 -12.55 8.81
C VAL A 374 -25.00 -11.15 9.07
N ASP A 375 -26.32 -10.95 8.95
CA ASP A 375 -27.00 -9.69 9.26
C ASP A 375 -26.84 -9.25 10.73
N ASP A 376 -26.55 -10.19 11.65
CA ASP A 376 -26.32 -9.88 13.06
C ASP A 376 -24.97 -9.19 13.29
N VAL A 377 -24.03 -9.33 12.36
CA VAL A 377 -22.64 -8.89 12.53
C VAL A 377 -22.14 -7.95 11.44
N TYR A 378 -22.75 -8.01 10.25
CA TYR A 378 -22.42 -7.14 9.13
C TYR A 378 -23.32 -5.90 9.11
N THR A 379 -22.70 -4.76 8.92
CA THR A 379 -23.33 -3.48 8.62
C THR A 379 -22.58 -2.87 7.46
N ALA A 380 -23.29 -2.28 6.49
CA ALA A 380 -22.65 -1.56 5.39
C ALA A 380 -21.98 -0.30 5.94
N GLU A 381 -20.69 -0.38 6.19
CA GLU A 381 -19.85 0.70 6.71
C GLU A 381 -18.72 1.01 5.73
N LEU A 382 -18.33 2.29 5.63
CA LEU A 382 -17.23 2.70 4.75
C LEU A 382 -15.87 2.18 5.24
N TYR A 383 -15.72 1.92 6.54
CA TYR A 383 -14.43 1.58 7.15
C TYR A 383 -14.53 0.44 8.14
N GLY A 384 -13.42 -0.23 8.30
CA GLY A 384 -13.14 -1.09 9.42
C GLY A 384 -13.67 -2.50 9.33
N THR A 385 -14.42 -2.88 8.29
CA THR A 385 -14.93 -4.23 8.12
C THR A 385 -14.27 -4.94 6.94
N LEU A 386 -13.62 -6.07 7.21
CA LEU A 386 -13.14 -7.01 6.23
C LEU A 386 -14.06 -8.22 6.18
N VAL A 387 -14.67 -8.47 5.04
CA VAL A 387 -15.45 -9.69 4.79
C VAL A 387 -14.61 -10.65 3.97
N VAL A 388 -14.52 -11.90 4.41
CA VAL A 388 -13.71 -12.94 3.78
C VAL A 388 -14.63 -14.00 3.21
N ALA A 389 -14.63 -14.13 1.90
CA ALA A 389 -15.31 -15.21 1.18
C ALA A 389 -14.28 -16.30 0.78
N ASP A 390 -14.66 -17.56 0.84
CA ASP A 390 -13.81 -18.68 0.45
C ASP A 390 -13.74 -18.86 -1.07
N ASN A 391 -14.82 -18.50 -1.77
CA ASN A 391 -14.95 -18.67 -3.20
C ASN A 391 -15.87 -17.63 -3.85
N LYS A 392 -15.86 -17.60 -5.19
CA LYS A 392 -16.66 -16.64 -5.97
C LYS A 392 -18.17 -16.78 -5.72
N ASN A 393 -18.68 -17.98 -5.54
CA ASN A 393 -20.11 -18.21 -5.32
C ASN A 393 -20.57 -17.65 -3.96
N THR A 394 -19.76 -17.81 -2.91
CA THR A 394 -20.01 -17.21 -1.60
C THR A 394 -19.99 -15.67 -1.69
N TYR A 395 -19.04 -15.12 -2.44
CA TYR A 395 -18.96 -13.70 -2.73
C TYR A 395 -20.21 -13.19 -3.46
N GLU A 396 -20.58 -13.82 -4.59
CA GLU A 396 -21.72 -13.41 -5.39
C GLU A 396 -23.05 -13.46 -4.62
N LYS A 397 -23.26 -14.49 -3.80
CA LYS A 397 -24.42 -14.59 -2.92
C LYS A 397 -24.46 -13.45 -1.90
N PHE A 398 -23.33 -13.11 -1.32
CA PHE A 398 -23.27 -12.05 -0.33
C PHE A 398 -23.57 -10.68 -0.95
N ILE A 399 -22.96 -10.32 -2.09
CA ILE A 399 -23.19 -9.01 -2.73
C ILE A 399 -24.58 -8.85 -3.34
N GLN A 400 -25.31 -9.95 -3.62
CA GLN A 400 -26.70 -9.89 -4.07
C GLN A 400 -27.69 -9.47 -2.96
N THR A 401 -27.32 -9.68 -1.71
CA THR A 401 -28.19 -9.48 -0.55
C THR A 401 -27.71 -8.36 0.38
N HIS A 402 -26.45 -7.96 0.28
CA HIS A 402 -25.85 -6.95 1.15
C HIS A 402 -25.22 -5.83 0.33
N GLU A 403 -25.46 -4.61 0.75
CA GLU A 403 -24.83 -3.44 0.17
C GLU A 403 -23.35 -3.40 0.57
N ILE A 404 -22.47 -3.17 -0.41
CA ILE A 404 -21.03 -2.97 -0.20
C ILE A 404 -20.68 -1.56 -0.67
N LEU A 405 -20.57 -0.64 0.28
CA LEU A 405 -20.35 0.78 -0.03
C LEU A 405 -19.04 1.06 -0.76
N VAL A 406 -18.05 0.19 -0.59
CA VAL A 406 -16.69 0.39 -1.14
C VAL A 406 -16.57 0.03 -2.62
N ASN A 407 -17.41 -0.84 -3.15
CA ASN A 407 -17.39 -1.18 -4.58
C ASN A 407 -17.70 0.03 -5.49
N GLU A 408 -18.37 1.03 -4.98
CA GLU A 408 -18.63 2.28 -5.69
C GLU A 408 -17.43 3.25 -5.68
N TYR A 409 -16.45 3.02 -4.78
CA TYR A 409 -15.32 3.93 -4.54
C TYR A 409 -13.95 3.26 -4.71
N ALA A 410 -13.89 2.00 -5.13
CA ALA A 410 -12.70 1.16 -5.04
C ALA A 410 -11.72 1.35 -6.20
N TYR A 411 -11.06 2.48 -6.24
CA TYR A 411 -9.73 2.51 -6.82
C TYR A 411 -8.72 2.05 -5.76
N VAL A 412 -7.98 0.98 -6.06
CA VAL A 412 -7.03 0.41 -5.11
C VAL A 412 -5.84 1.34 -4.99
N THR A 413 -5.69 1.95 -3.83
CA THR A 413 -4.44 2.56 -3.37
C THR A 413 -3.62 1.52 -2.61
N THR A 414 -2.32 1.73 -2.46
CA THR A 414 -1.39 0.79 -1.85
C THR A 414 -1.74 0.40 -0.42
N ILE A 415 -2.30 1.31 0.35
CA ILE A 415 -2.80 1.04 1.71
C ILE A 415 -4.18 1.67 1.82
N ASN A 416 -5.17 0.86 2.11
CA ASN A 416 -6.49 1.39 2.38
C ASN A 416 -7.11 0.69 3.59
N ASN A 417 -7.97 1.40 4.25
CA ASN A 417 -8.67 1.00 5.46
C ASN A 417 -10.18 0.89 5.23
N PHE A 418 -10.57 0.79 3.97
CA PHE A 418 -11.98 0.67 3.62
C PHE A 418 -12.51 -0.69 3.98
N SER A 419 -13.78 -0.71 4.40
CA SER A 419 -14.53 -1.96 4.46
C SER A 419 -14.57 -2.59 3.09
N ARG A 420 -14.25 -3.86 3.00
CA ARG A 420 -14.22 -4.59 1.73
C ARG A 420 -14.57 -6.05 1.91
N ILE A 421 -14.95 -6.66 0.81
CA ILE A 421 -15.03 -8.10 0.71
C ILE A 421 -13.90 -8.61 -0.19
N ILE A 422 -13.22 -9.65 0.26
CA ILE A 422 -12.13 -10.30 -0.49
C ILE A 422 -12.41 -11.77 -0.62
N VAL A 423 -12.13 -12.31 -1.81
CA VAL A 423 -12.28 -13.73 -2.10
C VAL A 423 -10.94 -14.43 -1.95
N ALA A 424 -10.88 -15.44 -1.09
CA ALA A 424 -9.73 -16.30 -0.85
C ALA A 424 -8.40 -15.51 -0.65
N PRO A 425 -8.33 -14.53 0.27
CA PRO A 425 -7.11 -13.76 0.50
C PRO A 425 -5.99 -14.63 1.05
N VAL A 426 -4.76 -14.31 0.64
CA VAL A 426 -3.55 -14.81 1.29
C VAL A 426 -3.07 -13.71 2.21
N PHE A 427 -3.37 -13.81 3.50
CA PHE A 427 -3.19 -12.72 4.49
C PHE A 427 -1.76 -12.21 4.61
N GLU A 428 -0.76 -13.02 4.28
CA GLU A 428 0.66 -12.66 4.30
C GLU A 428 1.13 -11.92 3.03
N GLN A 429 0.37 -11.99 1.95
CA GLN A 429 0.80 -11.54 0.61
C GLN A 429 -0.06 -10.43 0.02
N ASP A 430 -1.34 -10.47 0.35
CA ASP A 430 -2.26 -9.41 -0.02
C ASP A 430 -2.02 -8.32 1.01
N ASN A 431 -1.50 -7.20 0.61
CA ASN A 431 -1.23 -6.06 1.49
C ASN A 431 -2.53 -5.51 2.11
N LEU A 432 -3.20 -6.41 2.80
CA LEU A 432 -4.32 -6.14 3.65
C LEU A 432 -3.73 -5.56 4.92
N SER A 433 -3.49 -4.27 5.01
CA SER A 433 -3.11 -3.68 6.29
C SER A 433 -4.16 -4.05 7.33
N LEU A 434 -3.99 -5.21 7.96
CA LEU A 434 -4.96 -5.80 8.90
C LEU A 434 -5.24 -4.88 10.10
N ALA A 435 -4.29 -4.00 10.42
CA ALA A 435 -4.44 -2.95 11.41
C ALA A 435 -5.58 -1.95 11.08
N ASN A 436 -6.02 -1.89 9.85
CA ASN A 436 -7.08 -0.98 9.41
C ASN A 436 -8.50 -1.53 9.65
N TYR A 437 -8.61 -2.74 10.16
CA TYR A 437 -9.91 -3.37 10.40
C TYR A 437 -10.20 -3.51 11.88
N ASN A 438 -11.43 -3.21 12.27
CA ASN A 438 -11.99 -3.46 13.61
C ASN A 438 -12.75 -4.77 13.64
N LYS A 439 -13.18 -5.23 12.48
CA LYS A 439 -14.05 -6.37 12.31
C LYS A 439 -13.60 -7.20 11.11
N ILE A 440 -13.40 -8.49 11.31
CA ILE A 440 -13.13 -9.47 10.25
C ILE A 440 -14.24 -10.51 10.29
N ILE A 441 -15.00 -10.64 9.20
CA ILE A 441 -16.15 -11.54 9.11
C ILE A 441 -15.84 -12.62 8.07
N PHE A 442 -15.66 -13.85 8.50
CA PHE A 442 -15.60 -14.99 7.60
C PHE A 442 -17.03 -15.38 7.19
N LEU A 443 -17.29 -15.51 5.90
CA LEU A 443 -18.56 -16.03 5.37
C LEU A 443 -18.62 -17.57 5.39
N PHE A 444 -17.58 -18.22 5.84
CA PHE A 444 -17.43 -19.66 5.99
C PHE A 444 -16.69 -19.94 7.31
N LYS A 445 -16.79 -21.16 7.82
CA LYS A 445 -16.07 -21.55 9.03
C LYS A 445 -14.68 -22.07 8.64
N PRO A 446 -13.57 -21.42 9.10
CA PRO A 446 -12.23 -21.95 8.92
C PRO A 446 -12.13 -23.37 9.50
N PHE A 447 -11.42 -24.24 8.78
CA PHE A 447 -11.28 -25.66 9.16
C PHE A 447 -10.53 -25.83 10.48
N THR A 448 -9.50 -25.01 10.69
CA THR A 448 -8.72 -24.94 11.93
C THR A 448 -8.71 -23.52 12.45
N ASP A 449 -8.43 -23.36 13.74
CA ASP A 449 -8.33 -22.04 14.36
C ASP A 449 -6.98 -21.33 14.06
N GLY A 450 -6.06 -21.94 13.32
CA GLY A 450 -4.73 -21.43 13.04
C GLY A 450 -4.73 -20.06 12.37
N VAL A 451 -5.56 -19.87 11.34
CA VAL A 451 -5.70 -18.56 10.68
C VAL A 451 -6.24 -17.49 11.63
N ILE A 452 -7.13 -17.86 12.54
CA ILE A 452 -7.69 -16.91 13.52
C ILE A 452 -6.61 -16.50 14.52
N SER A 453 -5.83 -17.46 15.04
CA SER A 453 -4.65 -17.20 15.87
C SER A 453 -3.67 -16.26 15.18
N TYR A 454 -3.37 -16.50 13.90
CA TYR A 454 -2.53 -15.63 13.09
C TYR A 454 -3.12 -14.21 13.00
N LEU A 455 -4.40 -14.07 12.66
CA LEU A 455 -5.06 -12.76 12.57
C LEU A 455 -5.03 -12.03 13.92
N ASN A 456 -5.29 -12.72 15.05
CA ASN A 456 -5.21 -12.11 16.37
C ASN A 456 -3.80 -11.59 16.70
N SER A 457 -2.74 -12.22 16.18
CA SER A 457 -1.37 -11.73 16.34
C SER A 457 -1.07 -10.49 15.47
N GLN A 458 -1.83 -10.27 14.37
CA GLN A 458 -1.60 -9.19 13.43
C GLN A 458 -2.50 -7.96 13.65
N THR A 459 -3.66 -8.12 14.30
CA THR A 459 -4.64 -7.06 14.48
C THR A 459 -5.46 -7.23 15.75
N LYS A 460 -6.02 -6.13 16.26
CA LYS A 460 -7.00 -6.12 17.35
C LYS A 460 -8.46 -6.26 16.86
N ALA A 461 -8.66 -6.51 15.57
CA ALA A 461 -9.98 -6.69 15.01
C ALA A 461 -10.73 -7.84 15.67
N THR A 462 -12.02 -7.66 15.93
CA THR A 462 -12.87 -8.77 16.37
C THR A 462 -13.15 -9.69 15.18
N VAL A 463 -12.78 -10.95 15.29
CA VAL A 463 -13.03 -11.97 14.27
C VAL A 463 -14.39 -12.61 14.50
N TYR A 464 -15.20 -12.70 13.43
CA TYR A 464 -16.52 -13.35 13.44
C TYR A 464 -16.51 -14.54 12.49
N VAL A 465 -17.06 -15.67 12.96
CA VAL A 465 -17.08 -16.94 12.25
C VAL A 465 -18.49 -17.54 12.30
N PRO A 466 -19.05 -18.09 11.22
CA PRO A 466 -20.35 -18.73 11.26
C PRO A 466 -20.35 -19.96 12.17
N GLN A 467 -21.49 -20.24 12.81
CA GLN A 467 -21.65 -21.40 13.66
C GLN A 467 -21.63 -22.73 12.88
N ASN A 468 -22.17 -22.70 11.66
CA ASN A 468 -22.29 -23.89 10.84
C ASN A 468 -20.97 -24.21 10.13
N GLU A 469 -20.66 -25.49 10.02
CA GLU A 469 -19.51 -25.97 9.27
C GLU A 469 -19.85 -26.09 7.77
N ASP A 470 -18.96 -25.57 6.92
CA ASP A 470 -19.09 -25.75 5.48
C ASP A 470 -18.66 -27.16 5.06
N LYS A 471 -19.20 -27.64 3.94
CA LYS A 471 -18.77 -28.91 3.35
C LYS A 471 -17.37 -28.78 2.80
N LEU A 472 -16.50 -29.71 3.13
CA LEU A 472 -15.19 -29.81 2.52
C LEU A 472 -15.30 -30.22 1.03
N PRO A 473 -14.35 -29.78 0.18
CA PRO A 473 -14.29 -30.29 -1.19
C PRO A 473 -14.08 -31.83 -1.18
N ALA A 474 -14.62 -32.52 -2.19
CA ALA A 474 -14.40 -33.95 -2.37
C ALA A 474 -12.91 -34.21 -2.65
N LEU A 475 -12.21 -34.74 -1.67
CA LEU A 475 -10.78 -35.05 -1.72
C LEU A 475 -10.56 -36.54 -1.49
N SER A 476 -9.57 -37.09 -2.17
CA SER A 476 -9.27 -38.52 -2.01
C SER A 476 -8.59 -38.79 -0.67
N THR A 477 -9.09 -39.81 0.03
CA THR A 477 -8.46 -40.39 1.22
C THR A 477 -7.80 -41.73 0.94
N GLU A 478 -7.63 -42.09 -0.35
CA GLU A 478 -7.00 -43.33 -0.75
C GLU A 478 -5.49 -43.31 -0.48
N ARG A 479 -5.00 -44.42 0.03
CA ARG A 479 -3.59 -44.57 0.44
C ARG A 479 -2.60 -44.38 -0.71
N ASN A 480 -2.93 -44.82 -1.92
CA ASN A 480 -2.11 -44.64 -3.12
C ASN A 480 -1.95 -43.15 -3.48
N VAL A 481 -3.00 -42.36 -3.33
CA VAL A 481 -2.96 -40.90 -3.54
C VAL A 481 -2.02 -40.25 -2.53
N PHE A 482 -2.20 -40.55 -1.24
CA PHE A 482 -1.30 -40.04 -0.19
C PHE A 482 0.15 -40.44 -0.41
N THR A 483 0.40 -41.67 -0.87
CA THR A 483 1.76 -42.13 -1.19
C THR A 483 2.37 -41.31 -2.34
N SER A 484 1.59 -41.04 -3.39
CA SER A 484 2.06 -40.23 -4.53
C SER A 484 2.41 -38.83 -4.12
N TYR A 485 1.58 -38.19 -3.28
CA TYR A 485 1.86 -36.84 -2.77
C TYR A 485 3.03 -36.82 -1.78
N TYR A 486 3.19 -37.85 -0.95
CA TYR A 486 4.38 -37.99 -0.10
C TYR A 486 5.67 -38.03 -0.93
N ASP A 487 5.69 -38.76 -2.03
CA ASP A 487 6.84 -38.84 -2.94
C ASP A 487 7.11 -37.48 -3.60
N MET A 488 6.07 -36.70 -3.95
CA MET A 488 6.21 -35.33 -4.45
C MET A 488 6.83 -34.41 -3.41
N LEU A 489 6.34 -34.46 -2.16
CA LEU A 489 6.89 -33.67 -1.05
C LEU A 489 8.34 -34.04 -0.78
N LYS A 490 8.67 -35.33 -0.80
CA LYS A 490 10.01 -35.83 -0.57
C LYS A 490 11.03 -35.36 -1.62
N ARG A 491 10.63 -35.29 -2.89
CA ARG A 491 11.51 -34.82 -3.98
C ARG A 491 11.77 -33.32 -3.90
N ASN A 492 10.82 -32.56 -3.43
CA ASN A 492 10.90 -31.11 -3.29
C ASN A 492 11.24 -30.66 -1.85
N GLY A 493 11.43 -31.60 -0.94
CA GLY A 493 11.74 -31.34 0.47
C GLY A 493 13.07 -30.61 0.66
N ASN A 494 13.17 -29.88 1.77
CA ASN A 494 14.33 -29.06 2.17
C ASN A 494 14.69 -27.86 1.25
N THR A 495 13.92 -27.61 0.20
CA THR A 495 14.05 -26.40 -0.62
C THR A 495 13.21 -25.29 0.01
N GLU A 496 13.74 -24.10 0.05
CA GLU A 496 13.04 -22.92 0.57
C GLU A 496 12.29 -22.19 -0.55
N PHE A 497 11.06 -21.81 -0.26
CA PHE A 497 10.17 -21.07 -1.16
C PHE A 497 9.65 -19.83 -0.43
N LYS A 498 9.25 -18.81 -1.18
CA LYS A 498 8.65 -17.62 -0.58
C LYS A 498 7.39 -17.96 0.25
N ASN A 499 6.57 -18.91 -0.24
CA ASN A 499 5.33 -19.36 0.40
C ASN A 499 4.85 -20.68 -0.22
N PHE A 500 3.74 -21.21 0.30
CA PHE A 500 3.13 -22.46 -0.19
C PHE A 500 2.71 -22.39 -1.66
N THR A 501 2.20 -21.24 -2.11
CA THR A 501 1.80 -21.08 -3.53
C THR A 501 3.00 -21.18 -4.48
N ALA A 502 4.15 -20.60 -4.11
CA ALA A 502 5.39 -20.74 -4.88
C ALA A 502 5.87 -22.19 -4.91
N PHE A 503 5.77 -22.89 -3.79
CA PHE A 503 6.02 -24.33 -3.70
C PHE A 503 5.09 -25.12 -4.63
N TYR A 504 3.77 -24.91 -4.56
CA TYR A 504 2.80 -25.57 -5.44
C TYR A 504 3.10 -25.34 -6.92
N LYS A 505 3.40 -24.09 -7.34
CA LYS A 505 3.75 -23.78 -8.74
C LYS A 505 4.96 -24.60 -9.21
N LYS A 506 5.95 -24.81 -8.37
CA LYS A 506 7.11 -25.65 -8.66
C LYS A 506 6.70 -27.12 -8.80
N VAL A 507 5.96 -27.64 -7.82
CA VAL A 507 5.47 -29.02 -7.83
C VAL A 507 4.58 -29.29 -9.05
N LYS A 508 3.64 -28.38 -9.36
CA LYS A 508 2.73 -28.49 -10.52
C LYS A 508 3.47 -28.55 -11.86
N LYS A 509 4.59 -27.79 -11.97
CA LYS A 509 5.43 -27.82 -13.17
C LYS A 509 6.11 -29.19 -13.36
N GLU A 510 6.51 -29.85 -12.29
CA GLU A 510 7.16 -31.16 -12.31
C GLU A 510 6.15 -32.31 -12.37
N PHE A 511 4.99 -32.12 -11.76
CA PHE A 511 3.90 -33.09 -11.65
C PHE A 511 2.57 -32.47 -12.12
N PRO A 512 2.29 -32.44 -13.42
CA PRO A 512 1.10 -31.76 -13.96
C PRO A 512 -0.25 -32.27 -13.41
N VAL A 513 -0.30 -33.53 -12.89
CA VAL A 513 -1.48 -34.12 -12.26
C VAL A 513 -1.69 -33.66 -10.80
N CYS A 514 -0.76 -32.92 -10.22
CA CYS A 514 -0.89 -32.44 -8.86
C CYS A 514 -2.08 -31.48 -8.74
N ASP A 515 -3.03 -31.83 -7.88
CA ASP A 515 -4.15 -30.97 -7.49
C ASP A 515 -3.76 -30.14 -6.26
N TYR A 516 -4.14 -28.88 -6.22
CA TYR A 516 -3.76 -27.96 -5.13
C TYR A 516 -4.42 -28.37 -3.81
N ALA A 517 -5.72 -28.66 -3.83
CA ALA A 517 -6.47 -29.01 -2.64
C ALA A 517 -5.97 -30.34 -2.04
N GLN A 518 -5.71 -31.33 -2.91
CA GLN A 518 -5.17 -32.61 -2.47
C GLN A 518 -3.75 -32.46 -1.90
N LEU A 519 -2.93 -31.57 -2.48
CA LEU A 519 -1.59 -31.28 -1.96
C LEU A 519 -1.64 -30.64 -0.57
N VAL A 520 -2.54 -29.67 -0.37
CA VAL A 520 -2.76 -29.04 0.94
C VAL A 520 -3.23 -30.07 1.95
N LEU A 521 -4.24 -30.88 1.61
CA LEU A 521 -4.71 -31.96 2.49
C LEU A 521 -3.58 -32.89 2.90
N CYS A 522 -2.82 -33.41 1.92
CA CYS A 522 -1.73 -34.34 2.20
C CYS A 522 -0.64 -33.69 3.07
N ALA A 523 -0.26 -32.43 2.79
CA ALA A 523 0.75 -31.71 3.57
C ALA A 523 0.29 -31.51 5.01
N ALA A 524 -0.95 -31.04 5.23
CA ALA A 524 -1.50 -30.81 6.55
C ALA A 524 -1.67 -32.11 7.35
N VAL A 525 -2.19 -33.17 6.72
CA VAL A 525 -2.31 -34.50 7.36
C VAL A 525 -0.93 -35.05 7.75
N PHE A 526 0.06 -34.95 6.86
CA PHE A 526 1.42 -35.45 7.16
C PHE A 526 2.11 -34.65 8.26
N GLU A 527 1.84 -33.36 8.35
CA GLU A 527 2.33 -32.50 9.44
C GLU A 527 1.69 -32.89 10.77
N GLU A 528 0.35 -33.01 10.80
CA GLU A 528 -0.41 -33.37 12.01
C GLU A 528 0.05 -34.72 12.60
N VAL A 529 0.41 -35.68 11.74
CA VAL A 529 0.91 -36.99 12.19
C VAL A 529 2.44 -37.05 12.29
N GLY A 530 3.15 -35.93 12.09
CA GLY A 530 4.59 -35.83 12.24
C GLY A 530 5.44 -36.44 11.12
N ILE A 531 4.85 -36.80 9.99
CA ILE A 531 5.58 -37.32 8.79
C ILE A 531 6.39 -36.21 8.13
N VAL A 532 5.90 -35.00 8.15
CA VAL A 532 6.63 -33.81 7.68
C VAL A 532 6.63 -32.74 8.76
N SER A 533 7.59 -31.83 8.68
CA SER A 533 7.62 -30.56 9.44
C SER A 533 7.59 -29.43 8.44
N ILE A 534 6.71 -28.45 8.65
CA ILE A 534 6.54 -27.31 7.76
C ILE A 534 6.99 -26.05 8.47
N THR A 535 7.99 -25.39 7.89
CA THR A 535 8.34 -24.01 8.25
C THR A 535 7.62 -23.09 7.28
N ARG A 536 6.98 -22.03 7.78
CA ARG A 536 6.11 -21.17 6.97
C ARG A 536 6.81 -19.93 6.43
N GLU A 537 7.81 -19.43 7.17
CA GLU A 537 8.61 -18.26 6.77
C GLU A 537 10.11 -18.50 6.97
N PRO A 538 10.88 -18.69 5.92
CA PRO A 538 10.48 -19.02 4.54
C PRO A 538 9.78 -20.39 4.47
N PHE A 539 8.89 -20.57 3.50
CA PHE A 539 8.16 -21.84 3.37
C PHE A 539 9.13 -22.99 3.01
N LYS A 540 9.12 -24.02 3.83
CA LYS A 540 9.97 -25.20 3.65
C LYS A 540 9.29 -26.44 4.24
N ILE A 541 9.33 -27.55 3.52
CA ILE A 541 8.88 -28.84 4.02
C ILE A 541 10.08 -29.73 4.26
N ALA A 542 10.21 -30.23 5.47
CA ALA A 542 11.19 -31.27 5.81
C ALA A 542 10.48 -32.61 6.04
N VAL A 543 10.94 -33.65 5.37
CA VAL A 543 10.37 -35.01 5.51
C VAL A 543 11.07 -35.73 6.66
N ASN A 544 10.30 -36.15 7.65
CA ASN A 544 10.76 -36.86 8.82
C ASN A 544 10.83 -38.38 8.56
N LYS A 545 11.74 -39.06 9.23
CA LYS A 545 11.84 -40.54 9.15
C LYS A 545 10.91 -41.21 10.15
N VAL A 546 9.63 -40.84 10.11
CA VAL A 546 8.60 -41.36 11.02
C VAL A 546 7.57 -42.17 10.23
N LYS A 547 7.14 -43.29 10.79
CA LYS A 547 5.98 -44.05 10.30
C LYS A 547 4.81 -43.69 11.19
N ALA A 548 3.73 -43.17 10.62
CA ALA A 548 2.52 -42.84 11.33
C ALA A 548 1.28 -43.41 10.63
N ASP A 549 0.23 -43.65 11.40
CA ASP A 549 -1.09 -43.99 10.87
C ASP A 549 -1.84 -42.68 10.56
N LEU A 550 -2.32 -42.54 9.31
CA LEU A 550 -3.08 -41.36 8.89
C LEU A 550 -4.41 -41.21 9.66
N ASN A 551 -4.96 -42.30 10.22
CA ASN A 551 -6.15 -42.18 11.07
C ASN A 551 -5.89 -41.45 12.39
N ASN A 552 -4.65 -41.18 12.76
CA ASN A 552 -4.31 -40.30 13.89
C ASN A 552 -4.47 -38.81 13.55
N SER A 553 -4.64 -38.44 12.26
CA SER A 553 -4.96 -37.09 11.85
C SER A 553 -6.46 -36.84 11.95
N LYS A 554 -6.84 -35.80 12.70
CA LYS A 554 -8.24 -35.35 12.82
C LYS A 554 -8.78 -34.90 11.46
N LEU A 555 -7.93 -34.21 10.68
CA LEU A 555 -8.26 -33.74 9.35
C LEU A 555 -8.55 -34.92 8.40
N TYR A 556 -7.69 -35.93 8.37
CA TYR A 556 -7.87 -37.11 7.54
C TYR A 556 -9.17 -37.85 7.88
N VAL A 557 -9.44 -38.09 9.17
CA VAL A 557 -10.66 -38.76 9.63
C VAL A 557 -11.90 -37.97 9.22
N ARG A 558 -11.89 -36.66 9.39
CA ARG A 558 -13.03 -35.81 9.00
C ARG A 558 -13.32 -35.85 7.52
N VAL A 559 -12.30 -35.67 6.65
CA VAL A 559 -12.49 -35.78 5.18
C VAL A 559 -13.02 -37.15 4.79
N LYS A 560 -12.53 -38.22 5.44
CA LYS A 560 -12.99 -39.58 5.19
C LYS A 560 -14.46 -39.81 5.59
N GLU A 561 -14.89 -39.26 6.72
CA GLU A 561 -16.28 -39.29 7.16
C GLU A 561 -17.20 -38.50 6.22
N GLU A 562 -16.80 -37.35 5.75
CA GLU A 562 -17.57 -36.57 4.78
C GLU A 562 -17.70 -37.26 3.43
N ASN A 563 -16.62 -37.89 2.92
CA ASN A 563 -16.66 -38.66 1.70
C ASN A 563 -17.64 -39.85 1.83
N ASN A 564 -17.68 -40.51 3.00
CA ASN A 564 -18.61 -41.59 3.27
C ASN A 564 -20.07 -41.10 3.33
N ARG A 565 -20.34 -39.89 3.84
CA ARG A 565 -21.69 -39.29 3.85
C ARG A 565 -22.15 -38.82 2.47
N ALA A 566 -21.22 -38.42 1.59
CA ALA A 566 -21.53 -37.96 0.23
C ALA A 566 -21.74 -39.12 -0.76
N GLY A 567 -21.31 -40.31 -0.43
CA GLY A 567 -21.46 -41.54 -1.22
C GLY A 567 -22.71 -42.37 -0.87
N CYS A 568 -23.50 -41.93 0.09
CA CYS A 568 -24.85 -42.41 0.41
C CYS A 568 -25.92 -41.44 -0.11
#